data_264dfb257c6a243dc6bb83b5cc7afe81
#
_entry.id   264dfb257c6a243dc6bb83b5cc7afe81
#
_cell.length_a   1.000
_cell.length_b   1.000
_cell.length_c   1.000
_cell.angle_alpha   90.00
_cell.angle_beta   90.00
_cell.angle_gamma   90.00
#
_symmetry.space_group_name_H-M   'P 1'
#
loop_
_entity.id
_entity.type
_entity.pdbx_description
1 polymer ?
#
loop_
_entity_poly.entity_id
_entity_poly.type
_entity_poly.pdbx_seq_one_letter_code
_entity_poly.pdbx_strand_id
1 'polypeptide(L)'
;MFRVAVHSLGRLAAAVVTAAVVVVLAASAASADQRQCKVLHNVLVCVAVHSPPPSPPSPGPGRPGVSLGACSWQGREYPCHDAAFGWFANSDGCYYETLTPQPAYDSTLWEGHPNGQGTIFQFMCPTRTGSGGGWRWRATSPQPAAVTPAQQAQKAFATLTLPRPVPPTSPSGATLPDGRPYTVVQVPTWYWTTPASYQVKTASAAAGPVWAQVSVTPVALTFTPGDTASTVSCAGPGKVWTAQAGPWTHAPGGCDYSYPQSTYGYPGGQLTATYGIVWRAVWTGSGGSGGTFPDVTTTATSRFAVAEAQAVIVK
;
A
#
# COMPACT_ATOMS: atom_id res chain seq x y z
N MET A 1 33.01 67.46 -0.49
CA MET A 1 34.33 67.99 -0.80
C MET A 1 35.28 66.82 -1.02
N PHE A 2 35.87 66.80 -2.23
CA PHE A 2 37.17 66.22 -2.62
C PHE A 2 37.49 64.76 -2.26
N ARG A 3 38.16 63.96 -3.07
CA ARG A 3 38.57 63.93 -4.49
C ARG A 3 38.98 62.46 -4.80
N VAL A 4 38.72 62.09 -6.01
CA VAL A 4 39.27 60.99 -6.82
C VAL A 4 40.78 60.81 -6.72
N ALA A 5 41.25 59.54 -6.76
CA ALA A 5 42.53 59.22 -7.43
C ALA A 5 42.46 57.74 -7.93
N VAL A 6 42.55 57.65 -9.25
CA VAL A 6 42.81 56.45 -10.04
C VAL A 6 44.29 56.22 -10.10
N HIS A 7 44.80 55.01 -9.95
CA HIS A 7 46.08 54.60 -10.54
C HIS A 7 46.04 53.17 -11.01
N SER A 8 46.43 53.01 -12.22
CA SER A 8 46.49 51.82 -13.06
C SER A 8 47.85 51.11 -12.96
N LEU A 9 47.85 49.90 -13.54
CA LEU A 9 48.97 49.14 -14.10
C LEU A 9 49.67 48.09 -13.21
N GLY A 10 49.68 46.88 -13.73
CA GLY A 10 50.70 45.89 -13.42
C GLY A 10 50.29 44.45 -13.75
N ARG A 11 50.48 44.04 -15.04
CA ARG A 11 50.40 42.64 -15.48
C ARG A 11 51.51 41.83 -14.82
N LEU A 12 51.19 40.65 -14.29
CA LEU A 12 52.10 39.51 -14.22
C LEU A 12 51.30 38.22 -14.22
N ALA A 13 51.51 37.43 -15.26
CA ALA A 13 50.99 36.09 -15.40
C ALA A 13 51.78 35.14 -14.48
N ALA A 14 51.08 34.39 -13.65
CA ALA A 14 51.61 33.19 -12.99
C ALA A 14 50.63 32.06 -13.22
N ALA A 15 51.05 31.10 -14.02
CA ALA A 15 50.35 29.83 -14.21
C ALA A 15 50.48 29.00 -12.94
N VAL A 16 49.36 28.72 -12.29
CA VAL A 16 49.27 27.72 -11.20
C VAL A 16 48.52 26.56 -11.74
N VAL A 17 49.23 25.45 -11.95
CA VAL A 17 48.66 24.14 -12.21
C VAL A 17 48.08 23.62 -10.91
N THR A 18 46.77 23.67 -10.76
CA THR A 18 46.05 22.98 -9.66
C THR A 18 45.59 21.63 -10.11
N ALA A 19 46.19 20.58 -9.56
CA ALA A 19 45.72 19.20 -9.68
C ALA A 19 44.33 19.09 -9.07
N ALA A 20 43.33 18.75 -9.91
CA ALA A 20 41.97 18.46 -9.47
C ALA A 20 41.96 17.06 -8.85
N VAL A 21 41.87 17.00 -7.53
CA VAL A 21 41.50 15.77 -6.80
C VAL A 21 40.02 15.56 -7.03
N VAL A 22 39.67 14.59 -7.85
CA VAL A 22 38.27 14.11 -8.02
C VAL A 22 37.92 13.28 -6.80
N VAL A 23 37.28 13.90 -5.83
CA VAL A 23 36.58 13.16 -4.75
C VAL A 23 35.24 12.71 -5.31
N VAL A 24 35.14 11.44 -5.64
CA VAL A 24 33.84 10.80 -5.96
C VAL A 24 33.08 10.63 -4.66
N LEU A 25 32.27 11.61 -4.32
CA LEU A 25 31.22 11.46 -3.30
C LEU A 25 30.10 10.65 -3.93
N ALA A 26 29.91 9.42 -3.46
CA ALA A 26 28.71 8.63 -3.74
C ALA A 26 27.50 9.38 -3.11
N ALA A 27 26.85 10.21 -3.90
CA ALA A 27 25.59 10.81 -3.53
C ALA A 27 24.50 9.75 -3.56
N SER A 28 23.99 9.39 -2.40
CA SER A 28 22.72 8.69 -2.27
C SER A 28 21.67 9.49 -3.04
N ALA A 29 21.05 8.87 -4.03
CA ALA A 29 19.98 9.47 -4.82
C ALA A 29 18.75 9.70 -3.91
N ALA A 30 18.69 10.84 -3.25
CA ALA A 30 17.44 11.40 -2.77
C ALA A 30 16.67 11.83 -4.02
N SER A 31 15.46 11.30 -4.20
CA SER A 31 14.56 11.67 -5.28
C SER A 31 14.32 13.18 -5.24
N ALA A 32 14.97 13.90 -6.13
CA ALA A 32 14.73 15.32 -6.32
C ALA A 32 13.36 15.48 -7.00
N ASP A 33 12.42 16.03 -6.26
CA ASP A 33 11.11 16.47 -6.75
C ASP A 33 11.35 17.55 -7.82
N GLN A 34 11.27 17.16 -9.10
CA GLN A 34 11.49 18.09 -10.22
C GLN A 34 10.24 18.96 -10.38
N ARG A 35 10.33 20.21 -9.94
CA ARG A 35 9.31 21.22 -10.21
C ARG A 35 9.50 21.76 -11.62
N GLN A 36 8.56 21.55 -12.51
CA GLN A 36 8.51 22.23 -13.80
C GLN A 36 7.73 23.53 -13.63
N CYS A 37 8.42 24.67 -13.87
CA CYS A 37 7.82 25.99 -13.78
C CYS A 37 7.67 26.58 -15.19
N LYS A 38 6.47 27.09 -15.52
CA LYS A 38 6.17 27.78 -16.77
C LYS A 38 5.53 29.13 -16.49
N VAL A 39 5.97 30.16 -17.18
CA VAL A 39 5.37 31.50 -17.10
C VAL A 39 4.14 31.52 -17.99
N LEU A 40 2.97 31.72 -17.40
CA LEU A 40 1.70 31.92 -18.08
C LEU A 40 1.15 33.28 -17.66
N HIS A 41 0.95 34.17 -18.63
CA HIS A 41 0.41 35.51 -18.41
C HIS A 41 1.12 36.30 -17.29
N ASN A 42 2.45 36.37 -17.32
CA ASN A 42 3.28 37.01 -16.30
C ASN A 42 3.21 36.44 -14.88
N VAL A 43 2.66 35.25 -14.71
CA VAL A 43 2.64 34.52 -13.44
C VAL A 43 3.47 33.24 -13.60
N LEU A 44 4.44 33.05 -12.71
CA LEU A 44 5.23 31.82 -12.66
C LEU A 44 4.39 30.70 -12.00
N VAL A 45 3.93 29.76 -12.80
CA VAL A 45 3.18 28.59 -12.31
C VAL A 45 4.14 27.39 -12.26
N CYS A 46 4.43 26.90 -11.05
CA CYS A 46 5.24 25.70 -10.84
C CYS A 46 4.32 24.51 -10.51
N VAL A 47 4.38 23.48 -11.32
CA VAL A 47 3.67 22.23 -11.09
C VAL A 47 4.67 21.19 -10.61
N ALA A 48 4.40 20.56 -9.47
CA ALA A 48 5.17 19.40 -9.05
C ALA A 48 4.81 18.23 -9.98
N VAL A 49 5.73 17.88 -10.86
CA VAL A 49 5.59 16.67 -11.68
C VAL A 49 6.00 15.51 -10.80
N HIS A 50 5.02 14.75 -10.30
CA HIS A 50 5.30 13.46 -9.71
C HIS A 50 5.84 12.56 -10.82
N SER A 51 7.14 12.34 -10.83
CA SER A 51 7.70 11.25 -11.62
C SER A 51 7.04 9.96 -11.15
N PRO A 52 6.53 9.12 -12.04
CA PRO A 52 6.08 7.79 -11.63
C PRO A 52 7.24 7.11 -10.90
N PRO A 53 6.96 6.31 -9.86
CA PRO A 53 8.00 5.57 -9.16
C PRO A 53 8.86 4.86 -10.19
N PRO A 54 10.19 4.79 -10.01
CA PRO A 54 11.07 4.12 -10.95
C PRO A 54 10.51 2.73 -11.23
N SER A 55 10.28 2.45 -12.51
CA SER A 55 9.89 1.12 -12.94
C SER A 55 10.88 0.14 -12.33
N PRO A 56 10.43 -0.95 -11.72
CA PRO A 56 11.35 -1.97 -11.23
C PRO A 56 12.27 -2.34 -12.40
N PRO A 57 13.57 -2.57 -12.15
CA PRO A 57 14.54 -2.84 -13.20
C PRO A 57 13.97 -3.94 -14.10
N SER A 58 13.87 -3.65 -15.39
CA SER A 58 13.47 -4.64 -16.39
C SER A 58 14.36 -5.85 -16.21
N PRO A 59 13.81 -7.05 -15.99
CA PRO A 59 14.62 -8.25 -16.00
C PRO A 59 15.28 -8.31 -17.39
N GLY A 60 16.61 -8.34 -17.44
CA GLY A 60 17.31 -8.68 -18.66
C GLY A 60 16.75 -10.00 -19.20
N PRO A 61 16.98 -10.33 -20.51
CA PRO A 61 16.49 -11.56 -21.10
C PRO A 61 17.18 -12.77 -20.45
N GLY A 62 16.87 -13.00 -19.18
CA GLY A 62 17.23 -14.17 -18.41
C GLY A 62 16.00 -15.05 -18.28
N ARG A 63 16.16 -16.35 -18.44
CA ARG A 63 15.15 -17.39 -18.21
C ARG A 63 14.17 -16.98 -17.11
N PRO A 64 12.86 -17.27 -17.25
CA PRO A 64 11.90 -16.99 -16.21
C PRO A 64 12.34 -17.67 -14.91
N GLY A 65 12.99 -16.92 -14.04
CA GLY A 65 13.38 -17.37 -12.71
C GLY A 65 12.11 -17.41 -11.86
N VAL A 66 11.65 -18.59 -11.51
CA VAL A 66 10.61 -18.77 -10.51
C VAL A 66 11.23 -18.40 -9.17
N SER A 67 10.76 -17.36 -8.51
CA SER A 67 11.14 -17.13 -7.12
C SER A 67 10.40 -18.09 -6.22
N LEU A 68 11.17 -18.89 -5.58
CA LEU A 68 10.73 -19.95 -4.71
C LEU A 68 10.77 -19.42 -3.28
N GLY A 69 9.80 -19.81 -2.46
CA GLY A 69 9.90 -19.66 -1.03
C GLY A 69 11.21 -20.30 -0.52
N ALA A 70 11.66 -19.94 0.67
CA ALA A 70 12.85 -20.54 1.26
C ALA A 70 12.72 -22.07 1.30
N CYS A 71 13.70 -22.76 0.74
CA CYS A 71 13.80 -24.20 0.84
C CYS A 71 14.64 -24.55 2.03
N SER A 72 14.13 -25.44 2.89
CA SER A 72 14.81 -25.83 4.11
C SER A 72 14.58 -27.29 4.44
N TRP A 73 15.58 -27.89 5.09
CA TRP A 73 15.50 -29.25 5.62
C TRP A 73 16.33 -29.37 6.89
N GLN A 74 15.75 -29.95 7.92
CA GLN A 74 16.37 -30.11 9.26
C GLN A 74 16.93 -28.78 9.81
N GLY A 75 16.21 -27.68 9.65
CA GLY A 75 16.59 -26.37 10.17
C GLY A 75 17.72 -25.65 9.42
N ARG A 76 18.13 -26.18 8.27
CA ARG A 76 19.13 -25.56 7.39
C ARG A 76 18.49 -25.10 6.09
N GLU A 77 18.89 -23.93 5.63
CA GLU A 77 18.44 -23.39 4.34
C GLU A 77 19.25 -23.93 3.17
N TYR A 78 18.57 -24.17 2.07
CA TYR A 78 19.13 -24.67 0.81
C TYR A 78 18.60 -23.83 -0.36
N PRO A 79 19.40 -23.65 -1.43
CA PRO A 79 18.87 -23.13 -2.70
C PRO A 79 17.70 -24.01 -3.16
N CYS A 80 16.57 -23.38 -3.52
CA CYS A 80 15.40 -24.15 -3.97
C CYS A 80 15.58 -24.80 -5.33
N HIS A 81 16.57 -24.36 -6.10
CA HIS A 81 16.95 -24.93 -7.37
C HIS A 81 18.46 -24.87 -7.55
N ASP A 82 19.04 -25.96 -8.01
CA ASP A 82 20.43 -26.09 -8.44
C ASP A 82 20.48 -26.38 -9.95
N ALA A 83 21.39 -25.74 -10.66
CA ALA A 83 21.47 -25.86 -12.12
C ALA A 83 21.88 -27.27 -12.60
N ALA A 84 22.57 -28.04 -11.76
CA ALA A 84 23.03 -29.39 -12.07
C ALA A 84 22.12 -30.48 -11.49
N PHE A 85 21.40 -30.17 -10.41
CA PHE A 85 20.68 -31.18 -9.64
C PHE A 85 19.15 -30.93 -9.58
N GLY A 86 18.67 -29.84 -10.17
CA GLY A 86 17.24 -29.55 -10.27
C GLY A 86 16.62 -28.96 -9.00
N TRP A 87 15.40 -29.40 -8.66
CA TRP A 87 14.56 -28.79 -7.62
C TRP A 87 14.71 -29.47 -6.26
N PHE A 88 14.86 -28.65 -5.21
CA PHE A 88 14.97 -29.13 -3.83
C PHE A 88 13.61 -29.53 -3.26
N ALA A 89 13.55 -30.70 -2.63
CA ALA A 89 12.36 -31.18 -1.92
C ALA A 89 12.56 -31.03 -0.41
N ASN A 90 11.75 -30.16 0.22
CA ASN A 90 11.74 -29.97 1.69
C ASN A 90 11.36 -31.23 2.47
N SER A 91 10.73 -32.19 1.79
CA SER A 91 10.26 -33.44 2.42
C SER A 91 11.38 -34.40 2.80
N ASP A 92 12.46 -34.41 2.05
CA ASP A 92 13.57 -35.36 2.21
C ASP A 92 14.96 -34.74 2.07
N GLY A 93 15.04 -33.44 1.78
CA GLY A 93 16.31 -32.71 1.71
C GLY A 93 17.14 -33.01 0.47
N CYS A 94 16.55 -33.51 -0.59
CA CYS A 94 17.24 -33.87 -1.83
C CYS A 94 16.85 -32.95 -2.99
N TYR A 95 17.75 -32.82 -3.95
CA TYR A 95 17.48 -32.20 -5.27
C TYR A 95 17.01 -33.27 -6.23
N TYR A 96 16.13 -32.87 -7.15
CA TYR A 96 15.52 -33.74 -8.16
C TYR A 96 15.51 -33.05 -9.53
N GLU A 97 16.11 -33.75 -10.52
CA GLU A 97 16.05 -33.35 -11.92
C GLU A 97 15.30 -34.41 -12.71
N THR A 98 14.40 -33.98 -13.58
CA THR A 98 13.62 -34.92 -14.43
C THR A 98 14.54 -35.68 -15.35
N LEU A 99 14.55 -36.98 -15.25
CA LEU A 99 15.33 -37.81 -16.16
C LEU A 99 14.80 -37.69 -17.60
N THR A 100 15.65 -37.32 -18.52
CA THR A 100 15.28 -37.15 -19.93
C THR A 100 16.29 -37.83 -20.85
N PRO A 101 15.89 -38.82 -21.70
CA PRO A 101 14.53 -39.39 -21.80
C PRO A 101 14.15 -40.24 -20.60
N GLN A 102 12.85 -40.40 -20.37
CA GLN A 102 12.34 -41.33 -19.38
C GLN A 102 12.67 -42.78 -19.74
N PRO A 103 12.99 -43.67 -18.78
CA PRO A 103 13.27 -45.06 -19.08
C PRO A 103 12.01 -45.78 -19.62
N ALA A 104 12.24 -46.88 -20.32
CA ALA A 104 11.14 -47.72 -20.79
C ALA A 104 10.31 -48.25 -19.61
N TYR A 105 9.02 -48.45 -19.80
CA TYR A 105 8.06 -48.76 -18.71
C TYR A 105 8.25 -50.15 -18.09
N ASP A 106 9.00 -51.02 -18.73
CA ASP A 106 9.42 -52.30 -18.17
C ASP A 106 10.64 -52.20 -17.22
N SER A 107 11.22 -51.02 -17.12
CA SER A 107 12.32 -50.77 -16.20
C SER A 107 11.89 -50.91 -14.75
N THR A 108 12.74 -51.53 -13.92
CA THR A 108 12.53 -51.66 -12.48
C THR A 108 12.52 -50.32 -11.74
N LEU A 109 12.98 -49.23 -12.40
CA LEU A 109 12.95 -47.87 -11.86
C LEU A 109 11.53 -47.36 -11.63
N TRP A 110 10.52 -47.92 -12.31
CA TRP A 110 9.12 -47.55 -12.12
C TRP A 110 8.47 -48.15 -10.88
N GLU A 111 9.18 -49.04 -10.15
CA GLU A 111 8.72 -49.62 -8.89
C GLU A 111 7.29 -50.21 -8.96
N GLY A 112 6.87 -50.72 -10.13
CA GLY A 112 5.54 -51.25 -10.37
C GLY A 112 4.44 -50.20 -10.61
N HIS A 113 4.76 -48.93 -10.72
CA HIS A 113 3.80 -47.88 -11.02
C HIS A 113 3.33 -47.97 -12.48
N PRO A 114 2.02 -47.79 -12.76
CA PRO A 114 1.49 -47.83 -14.11
C PRO A 114 2.04 -46.71 -15.00
N ASN A 115 2.11 -46.98 -16.31
CA ASN A 115 2.46 -46.00 -17.31
C ASN A 115 1.59 -44.73 -17.18
N GLY A 116 2.25 -43.56 -17.16
CA GLY A 116 1.62 -42.23 -17.04
C GLY A 116 1.34 -41.78 -15.60
N GLN A 117 1.66 -42.60 -14.60
CA GLN A 117 1.60 -42.18 -13.20
C GLN A 117 3.00 -41.81 -12.69
N GLY A 118 3.22 -40.51 -12.48
CA GLY A 118 4.49 -40.00 -11.98
C GLY A 118 5.62 -39.90 -13.01
N THR A 119 6.84 -39.74 -12.52
CA THR A 119 8.03 -39.47 -13.32
C THR A 119 9.25 -40.04 -12.61
N ILE A 120 10.23 -40.54 -13.36
CA ILE A 120 11.55 -40.91 -12.83
C ILE A 120 12.43 -39.66 -12.78
N PHE A 121 12.99 -39.43 -11.63
CA PHE A 121 13.93 -38.34 -11.38
C PHE A 121 15.32 -38.88 -11.08
N GLN A 122 16.33 -38.20 -11.57
CA GLN A 122 17.66 -38.26 -10.98
C GLN A 122 17.61 -37.42 -9.70
N PHE A 123 18.09 -37.97 -8.57
CA PHE A 123 18.14 -37.23 -7.32
C PHE A 123 19.58 -37.15 -6.74
N MET A 124 19.80 -36.07 -5.99
CA MET A 124 21.04 -35.89 -5.25
C MET A 124 20.70 -35.29 -3.88
N CYS A 125 21.13 -36.00 -2.82
CA CYS A 125 20.94 -35.55 -1.44
C CYS A 125 22.27 -35.04 -0.87
N PRO A 126 22.39 -33.75 -0.50
CA PRO A 126 23.54 -33.27 0.23
C PRO A 126 23.55 -33.90 1.65
N THR A 127 24.59 -34.61 2.00
CA THR A 127 24.73 -35.21 3.31
C THR A 127 25.93 -34.57 4.05
N ARG A 128 26.03 -34.80 5.38
CA ARG A 128 27.16 -34.30 6.17
C ARG A 128 28.54 -34.90 5.76
N THR A 129 28.53 -36.05 5.13
CA THR A 129 29.73 -36.83 4.77
C THR A 129 29.93 -36.99 3.26
N GLY A 130 29.10 -36.32 2.45
CA GLY A 130 29.17 -36.44 0.99
C GLY A 130 27.83 -36.20 0.33
N SER A 131 27.63 -36.70 -0.86
CA SER A 131 26.36 -36.67 -1.59
C SER A 131 25.94 -38.10 -1.91
N GLY A 132 24.67 -38.43 -1.63
CA GLY A 132 24.02 -39.64 -2.11
C GLY A 132 23.13 -39.31 -3.29
N GLY A 133 23.12 -40.14 -4.33
CA GLY A 133 22.29 -39.89 -5.50
C GLY A 133 21.89 -41.19 -6.21
N GLY A 134 20.99 -41.06 -7.13
CA GLY A 134 20.45 -42.17 -7.93
C GLY A 134 19.25 -41.80 -8.72
N TRP A 135 18.41 -42.77 -9.03
CA TRP A 135 17.14 -42.57 -9.73
C TRP A 135 15.98 -43.02 -8.82
N ARG A 136 14.90 -42.29 -8.85
CA ARG A 136 13.73 -42.57 -8.02
C ARG A 136 12.45 -42.15 -8.74
N TRP A 137 11.44 -42.98 -8.63
CA TRP A 137 10.09 -42.61 -9.00
C TRP A 137 9.47 -41.62 -8.02
N ARG A 138 8.70 -40.65 -8.53
CA ARG A 138 7.83 -39.78 -7.73
C ARG A 138 6.53 -39.49 -8.46
N ALA A 139 5.43 -39.47 -7.72
CA ALA A 139 4.11 -39.14 -8.26
C ALA A 139 4.04 -37.68 -8.73
N THR A 140 4.78 -36.78 -8.07
CA THR A 140 4.79 -35.33 -8.36
C THR A 140 6.22 -34.79 -8.36
N SER A 141 6.44 -33.78 -9.21
CA SER A 141 7.71 -33.03 -9.19
C SER A 141 7.87 -32.31 -7.84
N PRO A 142 9.07 -32.27 -7.26
CA PRO A 142 9.36 -31.46 -6.07
C PRO A 142 9.36 -29.96 -6.37
N GLN A 143 9.22 -29.57 -7.61
CA GLN A 143 9.12 -28.16 -7.97
C GLN A 143 8.00 -27.50 -7.16
N PRO A 144 8.29 -26.47 -6.34
CA PRO A 144 7.27 -25.75 -5.62
C PRO A 144 6.24 -25.19 -6.59
N ALA A 145 5.00 -25.12 -6.16
CA ALA A 145 3.98 -24.44 -6.95
C ALA A 145 4.46 -23.04 -7.31
N ALA A 146 4.37 -22.68 -8.57
CA ALA A 146 4.79 -21.37 -9.05
C ALA A 146 4.04 -20.28 -8.28
N VAL A 147 4.78 -19.35 -7.68
CA VAL A 147 4.19 -18.19 -7.04
C VAL A 147 3.47 -17.37 -8.11
N THR A 148 2.24 -16.98 -7.84
CA THR A 148 1.45 -16.19 -8.78
C THR A 148 1.44 -14.71 -8.41
N PRO A 149 1.24 -13.78 -9.39
CA PRO A 149 1.07 -12.36 -9.09
C PRO A 149 -0.09 -12.09 -8.13
N ALA A 150 -1.18 -12.87 -8.20
CA ALA A 150 -2.31 -12.76 -7.28
C ALA A 150 -1.92 -13.06 -5.83
N GLN A 151 -1.07 -14.07 -5.59
CA GLN A 151 -0.52 -14.35 -4.26
C GLN A 151 0.39 -13.22 -3.76
N GLN A 152 1.19 -12.61 -4.65
CA GLN A 152 1.99 -11.44 -4.29
C GLN A 152 1.09 -10.23 -3.99
N ALA A 153 -0.01 -10.04 -4.73
CA ALA A 153 -0.98 -8.99 -4.44
C ALA A 153 -1.62 -9.18 -3.04
N GLN A 154 -2.03 -10.40 -2.68
CA GLN A 154 -2.53 -10.69 -1.33
C GLN A 154 -1.49 -10.39 -0.25
N LYS A 155 -0.24 -10.78 -0.47
CA LYS A 155 0.88 -10.49 0.44
C LYS A 155 1.10 -8.99 0.58
N ALA A 156 1.14 -8.24 -0.52
CA ALA A 156 1.27 -6.78 -0.51
C ALA A 156 0.10 -6.12 0.22
N PHE A 157 -1.14 -6.54 -0.06
CA PHE A 157 -2.33 -6.00 0.59
C PHE A 157 -2.31 -6.22 2.12
N ALA A 158 -1.86 -7.37 2.59
CA ALA A 158 -1.75 -7.70 4.00
C ALA A 158 -0.74 -6.81 4.77
N THR A 159 0.21 -6.17 4.08
CA THR A 159 1.16 -5.23 4.72
C THR A 159 0.60 -3.82 4.89
N LEU A 160 -0.53 -3.51 4.23
CA LEU A 160 -1.11 -2.16 4.28
C LEU A 160 -1.83 -1.91 5.60
N THR A 161 -1.51 -0.80 6.24
CA THR A 161 -2.28 -0.26 7.35
C THR A 161 -3.15 0.87 6.84
N LEU A 162 -4.47 0.63 6.77
CA LEU A 162 -5.42 1.63 6.32
C LEU A 162 -5.82 2.54 7.49
N PRO A 163 -5.76 3.88 7.34
CA PRO A 163 -6.13 4.80 8.38
C PRO A 163 -7.61 4.67 8.75
N ARG A 164 -7.90 4.89 10.01
CA ARG A 164 -9.28 5.10 10.48
C ARG A 164 -9.67 6.56 10.25
N PRO A 165 -10.94 6.86 9.99
CA PRO A 165 -11.38 8.25 9.96
C PRO A 165 -11.16 8.92 11.32
N VAL A 166 -10.79 10.19 11.28
CA VAL A 166 -10.86 11.05 12.47
C VAL A 166 -12.26 11.67 12.46
N PRO A 167 -13.11 11.42 13.47
CA PRO A 167 -14.52 11.77 13.43
C PRO A 167 -14.82 13.16 14.02
N PRO A 168 -14.60 14.28 13.32
CA PRO A 168 -15.12 15.56 13.74
C PRO A 168 -16.54 15.74 13.21
N THR A 169 -17.36 16.45 13.99
CA THR A 169 -18.71 16.86 13.61
C THR A 169 -18.88 18.37 13.80
N SER A 170 -19.90 18.94 13.15
CA SER A 170 -20.35 20.30 13.42
C SER A 170 -21.41 20.32 14.55
N PRO A 171 -21.44 21.39 15.35
CA PRO A 171 -20.46 22.45 15.44
C PRO A 171 -19.16 21.92 16.06
N SER A 172 -18.03 22.17 15.38
CA SER A 172 -16.73 21.66 15.84
C SER A 172 -16.31 22.32 17.16
N GLY A 173 -15.97 21.49 18.16
CA GLY A 173 -15.51 21.96 19.47
C GLY A 173 -16.62 22.51 20.38
N ALA A 174 -17.89 22.50 19.94
CA ALA A 174 -19.01 22.92 20.80
C ALA A 174 -19.33 21.86 21.85
N THR A 175 -19.49 22.29 23.08
CA THR A 175 -19.84 21.43 24.22
C THR A 175 -21.01 22.02 25.01
N LEU A 176 -21.82 21.13 25.58
CA LEU A 176 -22.81 21.49 26.58
C LEU A 176 -22.11 21.97 27.86
N PRO A 177 -22.84 22.61 28.79
CA PRO A 177 -22.27 23.04 30.08
C PRO A 177 -21.59 21.93 30.89
N ASP A 178 -22.00 20.68 30.65
CA ASP A 178 -21.42 19.48 31.29
C ASP A 178 -20.23 18.90 30.56
N GLY A 179 -19.76 19.58 29.49
CA GLY A 179 -18.58 19.19 28.68
C GLY A 179 -18.86 18.19 27.56
N ARG A 180 -20.10 17.71 27.41
CA ARG A 180 -20.41 16.76 26.30
C ARG A 180 -20.40 17.48 24.97
N PRO A 181 -19.72 16.94 23.92
CA PRO A 181 -19.87 17.45 22.55
C PRO A 181 -21.33 17.35 22.11
N TYR A 182 -21.82 18.31 21.34
CA TYR A 182 -23.19 18.27 20.85
C TYR A 182 -23.37 18.78 19.43
N THR A 183 -24.47 18.36 18.83
CA THR A 183 -25.11 18.99 17.67
C THR A 183 -26.56 19.37 18.01
N VAL A 184 -27.34 19.88 17.06
CA VAL A 184 -28.70 20.38 17.32
C VAL A 184 -29.69 19.64 16.41
N VAL A 185 -30.90 19.40 16.96
CA VAL A 185 -32.05 18.84 16.20
C VAL A 185 -32.33 19.66 14.95
N GLN A 186 -32.59 19.00 13.82
CA GLN A 186 -32.93 19.57 12.50
C GLN A 186 -31.81 20.45 11.87
N VAL A 187 -30.66 20.59 12.53
CA VAL A 187 -29.52 21.32 11.98
C VAL A 187 -28.61 20.34 11.23
N PRO A 188 -28.18 20.63 9.98
CA PRO A 188 -27.26 19.78 9.26
C PRO A 188 -25.96 19.58 10.03
N THR A 189 -25.74 18.39 10.54
CA THR A 189 -24.52 17.99 11.23
C THR A 189 -23.53 17.50 10.18
N TRP A 190 -22.52 18.32 9.85
CA TRP A 190 -21.50 17.94 8.88
C TRP A 190 -20.56 16.90 9.45
N TYR A 191 -20.10 15.99 8.59
CA TYR A 191 -19.07 15.04 8.94
C TYR A 191 -17.97 15.03 7.88
N TRP A 192 -16.74 14.87 8.32
CA TRP A 192 -15.56 14.86 7.45
C TRP A 192 -14.47 14.02 8.10
N THR A 193 -13.36 13.86 7.41
CA THR A 193 -12.14 13.31 7.97
C THR A 193 -10.94 14.15 7.55
N THR A 194 -9.79 13.93 8.18
CA THR A 194 -8.58 14.68 7.81
C THR A 194 -8.07 14.26 6.43
N PRO A 195 -7.50 15.19 5.63
CA PRO A 195 -6.89 14.84 4.35
C PRO A 195 -5.82 13.73 4.47
N ALA A 196 -5.10 13.68 5.60
CA ALA A 196 -4.11 12.65 5.87
C ALA A 196 -4.70 11.24 5.97
N SER A 197 -5.93 11.12 6.48
CA SER A 197 -6.66 9.85 6.58
C SER A 197 -7.31 9.41 5.26
N TYR A 198 -7.40 10.31 4.28
CA TYR A 198 -8.10 10.07 3.01
C TYR A 198 -7.13 10.13 1.83
N GLN A 199 -6.05 9.36 1.91
CA GLN A 199 -4.98 9.30 0.93
C GLN A 199 -4.83 7.91 0.34
N VAL A 200 -4.50 7.82 -0.93
CA VAL A 200 -4.16 6.55 -1.59
C VAL A 200 -2.99 5.89 -0.84
N LYS A 201 -3.10 4.60 -0.63
CA LYS A 201 -2.04 3.76 -0.06
C LYS A 201 -1.61 2.73 -1.07
N THR A 202 -0.31 2.50 -1.16
CA THR A 202 0.26 1.50 -2.07
C THR A 202 1.20 0.57 -1.32
N ALA A 203 1.24 -0.68 -1.76
CA ALA A 203 2.22 -1.65 -1.31
C ALA A 203 2.59 -2.57 -2.48
N SER A 204 3.75 -3.17 -2.41
CA SER A 204 4.20 -4.14 -3.39
C SER A 204 4.84 -5.34 -2.71
N ALA A 205 4.75 -6.49 -3.37
CA ALA A 205 5.47 -7.69 -2.98
C ALA A 205 6.00 -8.37 -4.23
N ALA A 206 7.15 -9.01 -4.08
CA ALA A 206 7.79 -9.73 -5.16
C ALA A 206 8.40 -11.03 -4.65
N ALA A 207 8.52 -11.97 -5.57
CA ALA A 207 9.19 -13.23 -5.38
C ALA A 207 9.91 -13.56 -6.70
N GLY A 208 11.18 -13.11 -6.84
CA GLY A 208 11.96 -13.10 -8.08
C GLY A 208 11.29 -12.27 -9.17
N PRO A 209 11.06 -12.83 -10.36
CA PRO A 209 10.43 -12.09 -11.46
C PRO A 209 8.91 -11.91 -11.28
N VAL A 210 8.29 -12.60 -10.31
CA VAL A 210 6.85 -12.50 -10.03
C VAL A 210 6.62 -11.41 -8.99
N TRP A 211 5.89 -10.37 -9.38
CA TRP A 211 5.59 -9.22 -8.53
C TRP A 211 4.13 -8.81 -8.66
N ALA A 212 3.64 -8.09 -7.65
CA ALA A 212 2.40 -7.35 -7.72
C ALA A 212 2.51 -6.06 -6.89
N GLN A 213 1.79 -5.04 -7.33
CA GLN A 213 1.57 -3.78 -6.63
C GLN A 213 0.08 -3.61 -6.39
N VAL A 214 -0.27 -3.25 -5.17
CA VAL A 214 -1.65 -2.94 -4.77
C VAL A 214 -1.76 -1.44 -4.55
N SER A 215 -2.82 -0.84 -5.08
CA SER A 215 -3.22 0.54 -4.84
C SER A 215 -4.59 0.54 -4.16
N VAL A 216 -4.68 1.16 -2.99
CA VAL A 216 -5.91 1.25 -2.20
C VAL A 216 -6.33 2.71 -2.13
N THR A 217 -7.47 3.02 -2.77
CA THR A 217 -8.00 4.38 -2.91
C THR A 217 -9.23 4.53 -2.03
N PRO A 218 -9.34 5.60 -1.21
CA PRO A 218 -10.57 5.90 -0.49
C PRO A 218 -11.61 6.42 -1.50
N VAL A 219 -12.81 5.84 -1.49
CA VAL A 219 -13.85 6.14 -2.48
C VAL A 219 -15.10 6.78 -1.89
N ALA A 220 -15.34 6.60 -0.60
CA ALA A 220 -16.47 7.20 0.09
C ALA A 220 -16.18 7.40 1.57
N LEU A 221 -16.80 8.41 2.15
CA LEU A 221 -16.94 8.59 3.59
C LEU A 221 -18.38 8.19 3.97
N THR A 222 -18.49 7.35 5.00
CA THR A 222 -19.79 6.87 5.50
C THR A 222 -20.03 7.39 6.91
N PHE A 223 -21.30 7.59 7.22
CA PHE A 223 -21.75 8.02 8.53
C PHE A 223 -23.00 7.26 8.94
N THR A 224 -22.90 6.52 10.03
CA THR A 224 -24.03 5.88 10.69
C THR A 224 -24.39 6.71 11.91
N PRO A 225 -25.57 7.39 11.91
CA PRO A 225 -25.88 8.43 12.89
C PRO A 225 -25.97 7.94 14.33
N GLY A 226 -26.31 6.67 14.56
CA GLY A 226 -26.48 6.11 15.90
C GLY A 226 -27.87 6.31 16.50
N ASP A 227 -28.75 6.95 15.77
CA ASP A 227 -30.19 6.89 15.96
C ASP A 227 -30.79 5.70 15.21
N THR A 228 -31.82 5.40 14.86
CA THR A 228 -32.31 4.25 14.09
C THR A 228 -32.15 4.40 12.57
N ALA A 229 -31.55 5.51 12.12
CA ALA A 229 -31.43 5.82 10.71
C ALA A 229 -30.33 4.98 10.02
N SER A 230 -30.53 4.76 8.73
CA SER A 230 -29.56 4.07 7.88
C SER A 230 -28.27 4.87 7.71
N THR A 231 -27.21 4.16 7.41
CA THR A 231 -25.91 4.76 7.05
C THR A 231 -26.06 5.65 5.81
N VAL A 232 -25.57 6.86 5.91
CA VAL A 232 -25.43 7.79 4.78
C VAL A 232 -24.00 7.80 4.29
N SER A 233 -23.79 8.15 3.01
CA SER A 233 -22.44 8.23 2.45
C SER A 233 -22.30 9.43 1.53
N CYS A 234 -21.09 9.94 1.42
CA CYS A 234 -20.72 11.00 0.49
C CYS A 234 -19.41 10.69 -0.22
N ALA A 235 -19.18 11.33 -1.36
CA ALA A 235 -17.92 11.24 -2.07
C ALA A 235 -16.89 12.17 -1.43
N GLY A 236 -15.66 11.64 -1.26
CA GLY A 236 -14.54 12.42 -0.75
C GLY A 236 -14.43 12.46 0.78
N PRO A 237 -13.47 13.24 1.30
CA PRO A 237 -13.18 13.30 2.74
C PRO A 237 -14.18 14.17 3.53
N GLY A 238 -15.20 14.72 2.87
CA GLY A 238 -16.03 15.78 3.43
C GLY A 238 -15.30 17.12 3.45
N LYS A 239 -16.00 18.16 3.89
CA LYS A 239 -15.46 19.52 4.01
C LYS A 239 -15.48 19.92 5.49
N VAL A 240 -14.39 20.52 5.95
CA VAL A 240 -14.31 21.05 7.32
C VAL A 240 -15.38 22.12 7.51
N TRP A 241 -16.21 21.95 8.52
CA TRP A 241 -17.18 22.95 8.91
C TRP A 241 -16.49 24.15 9.55
N THR A 242 -16.96 25.35 9.22
CA THR A 242 -16.54 26.59 9.87
C THR A 242 -17.76 27.41 10.26
N ALA A 243 -17.64 28.24 11.28
CA ALA A 243 -18.74 29.07 11.76
C ALA A 243 -19.31 30.01 10.66
N GLN A 244 -18.51 30.39 9.68
CA GLN A 244 -18.92 31.19 8.54
C GLN A 244 -19.94 30.50 7.63
N ALA A 245 -19.97 29.18 7.63
CA ALA A 245 -20.96 28.42 6.84
C ALA A 245 -22.38 28.62 7.38
N GLY A 246 -22.51 28.97 8.66
CA GLY A 246 -23.78 29.06 9.36
C GLY A 246 -24.34 27.68 9.73
N PRO A 247 -25.32 27.66 10.66
CA PRO A 247 -25.83 26.40 11.22
C PRO A 247 -26.78 25.65 10.26
N TRP A 248 -27.41 26.33 9.33
CA TRP A 248 -28.47 25.76 8.46
C TRP A 248 -27.96 25.33 7.09
N THR A 249 -26.69 25.48 6.84
CA THR A 249 -26.11 25.17 5.53
C THR A 249 -25.76 23.69 5.44
N HIS A 250 -26.19 23.02 4.37
CA HIS A 250 -25.80 21.67 4.07
C HIS A 250 -24.34 21.59 3.66
N ALA A 251 -23.70 20.48 3.99
CA ALA A 251 -22.32 20.24 3.59
C ALA A 251 -22.19 20.11 2.07
N PRO A 252 -21.21 20.77 1.43
CA PRO A 252 -20.89 20.50 0.04
C PRO A 252 -20.59 19.01 -0.18
N GLY A 253 -21.24 18.42 -1.18
CA GLY A 253 -21.11 16.98 -1.48
C GLY A 253 -21.98 16.07 -0.60
N GLY A 254 -22.88 16.63 0.23
CA GLY A 254 -23.85 15.84 1.00
C GLY A 254 -23.24 15.07 2.19
N CYS A 255 -22.11 15.55 2.72
CA CYS A 255 -21.51 14.95 3.92
C CYS A 255 -22.14 15.53 5.20
N ASP A 256 -23.44 15.47 5.33
CA ASP A 256 -24.18 15.90 6.52
C ASP A 256 -25.36 14.98 6.82
N TYR A 257 -25.85 15.11 8.04
CA TYR A 257 -27.05 14.44 8.53
C TYR A 257 -27.80 15.32 9.51
N SER A 258 -29.14 15.44 9.38
CA SER A 258 -29.99 16.19 10.30
C SER A 258 -30.73 15.24 11.22
N TYR A 259 -30.46 15.34 12.52
CA TYR A 259 -31.12 14.51 13.54
C TYR A 259 -32.57 14.94 13.73
N PRO A 260 -33.54 14.03 13.63
CA PRO A 260 -34.96 14.40 13.79
C PRO A 260 -35.37 14.65 15.26
N GLN A 261 -34.61 14.11 16.21
CA GLN A 261 -34.95 14.14 17.66
C GLN A 261 -33.73 14.37 18.52
N SER A 262 -33.96 14.92 19.73
CA SER A 262 -32.90 15.09 20.72
C SER A 262 -32.55 13.75 21.41
N THR A 263 -31.37 13.73 22.03
CA THR A 263 -30.90 12.57 22.78
C THR A 263 -31.34 12.61 24.25
N TYR A 264 -32.33 13.42 24.61
CA TYR A 264 -32.79 13.56 26.00
C TYR A 264 -33.20 12.22 26.64
N GLY A 265 -33.82 11.31 25.89
CA GLY A 265 -34.22 10.00 26.35
C GLY A 265 -33.17 8.88 26.19
N TYR A 266 -31.98 9.18 25.65
CA TYR A 266 -30.94 8.19 25.44
C TYR A 266 -30.11 7.95 26.70
N PRO A 267 -29.52 6.76 26.87
CA PRO A 267 -28.63 6.48 27.99
C PRO A 267 -27.46 7.49 28.04
N GLY A 268 -27.33 8.22 29.16
CA GLY A 268 -26.34 9.28 29.29
C GLY A 268 -26.57 10.52 28.43
N GLY A 269 -27.76 10.64 27.81
CA GLY A 269 -28.10 11.79 26.94
C GLY A 269 -27.23 11.93 25.69
N GLN A 270 -26.67 10.86 25.21
CA GLN A 270 -25.77 10.82 24.03
C GLN A 270 -26.08 9.64 23.14
N LEU A 271 -25.74 9.78 21.87
CA LEU A 271 -25.69 8.66 20.92
C LEU A 271 -24.23 8.36 20.54
N THR A 272 -24.03 7.23 19.90
CA THR A 272 -22.75 6.85 19.32
C THR A 272 -22.88 6.78 17.81
N ALA A 273 -22.26 7.72 17.12
CA ALA A 273 -22.17 7.70 15.66
C ALA A 273 -20.92 6.95 15.20
N THR A 274 -21.02 6.28 14.06
CA THR A 274 -19.90 5.56 13.43
C THR A 274 -19.54 6.22 12.11
N TYR A 275 -18.28 6.55 11.96
CA TYR A 275 -17.68 7.09 10.73
C TYR A 275 -16.92 5.98 10.03
N GLY A 276 -16.99 5.93 8.71
CA GLY A 276 -16.27 4.93 7.91
C GLY A 276 -15.59 5.55 6.70
N ILE A 277 -14.43 5.02 6.32
CA ILE A 277 -13.84 5.26 5.00
C ILE A 277 -13.94 3.96 4.23
N VAL A 278 -14.59 4.00 3.07
CA VAL A 278 -14.65 2.86 2.14
C VAL A 278 -13.44 2.93 1.23
N TRP A 279 -12.70 1.84 1.18
CA TRP A 279 -11.47 1.69 0.41
C TRP A 279 -11.67 0.70 -0.72
N ARG A 280 -11.30 1.11 -1.93
CA ARG A 280 -11.25 0.24 -3.10
C ARG A 280 -9.81 -0.14 -3.40
N ALA A 281 -9.55 -1.44 -3.47
CA ALA A 281 -8.22 -1.97 -3.73
C ALA A 281 -8.16 -2.59 -5.12
N VAL A 282 -7.20 -2.13 -5.92
CA VAL A 282 -6.86 -2.70 -7.22
C VAL A 282 -5.39 -3.12 -7.21
N TRP A 283 -5.04 -4.11 -8.02
CA TRP A 283 -3.66 -4.53 -8.13
C TRP A 283 -3.27 -4.80 -9.57
N THR A 284 -1.99 -4.63 -9.84
CA THR A 284 -1.31 -4.99 -11.10
C THR A 284 -0.12 -5.86 -10.79
N GLY A 285 0.28 -6.71 -11.72
CA GLY A 285 1.40 -7.63 -11.49
C GLY A 285 2.13 -8.05 -12.76
N SER A 286 3.17 -8.85 -12.58
CA SER A 286 3.98 -9.38 -13.67
C SER A 286 3.11 -10.14 -14.68
N GLY A 287 3.57 -10.14 -15.94
CA GLY A 287 2.85 -10.78 -17.05
C GLY A 287 1.55 -10.08 -17.45
N GLY A 288 1.38 -8.79 -17.10
CA GLY A 288 0.15 -8.03 -17.41
C GLY A 288 -1.06 -8.45 -16.56
N SER A 289 -0.84 -9.19 -15.47
CA SER A 289 -1.90 -9.62 -14.56
C SER A 289 -2.43 -8.47 -13.72
N GLY A 290 -3.67 -8.56 -13.28
CA GLY A 290 -4.29 -7.56 -12.42
C GLY A 290 -5.66 -8.01 -11.93
N GLY A 291 -6.23 -7.24 -11.00
CA GLY A 291 -7.55 -7.52 -10.45
C GLY A 291 -7.94 -6.55 -9.34
N THR A 292 -9.04 -6.88 -8.69
CA THR A 292 -9.60 -6.10 -7.57
C THR A 292 -9.77 -6.97 -6.35
N PHE A 293 -9.66 -6.36 -5.18
CA PHE A 293 -10.10 -6.97 -3.93
C PHE A 293 -11.50 -6.46 -3.57
N PRO A 294 -12.23 -7.16 -2.71
CA PRO A 294 -13.45 -6.61 -2.13
C PRO A 294 -13.16 -5.27 -1.43
N ASP A 295 -14.14 -4.34 -1.51
CA ASP A 295 -14.02 -3.07 -0.81
C ASP A 295 -13.91 -3.32 0.71
N VAL A 296 -13.08 -2.54 1.38
CA VAL A 296 -12.82 -2.63 2.83
C VAL A 296 -13.24 -1.32 3.49
N THR A 297 -13.83 -1.38 4.68
CA THR A 297 -14.20 -0.18 5.43
C THR A 297 -13.43 -0.11 6.74
N THR A 298 -12.73 1.01 6.96
CA THR A 298 -12.15 1.34 8.27
C THR A 298 -13.10 2.25 9.02
N THR A 299 -13.30 2.02 10.33
CA THR A 299 -14.29 2.75 11.12
C THR A 299 -13.70 3.38 12.37
N ALA A 300 -14.33 4.47 12.81
CA ALA A 300 -14.14 5.08 14.13
C ALA A 300 -15.50 5.56 14.65
N THR A 301 -15.62 5.66 15.97
CA THR A 301 -16.85 6.10 16.62
C THR A 301 -16.65 7.42 17.36
N SER A 302 -17.72 8.21 17.47
CA SER A 302 -17.78 9.39 18.31
C SER A 302 -19.07 9.40 19.10
N ARG A 303 -19.03 9.92 20.33
CA ARG A 303 -20.19 10.09 21.19
C ARG A 303 -20.49 11.57 21.35
N PHE A 304 -21.74 11.95 21.14
CA PHE A 304 -22.19 13.33 21.31
C PHE A 304 -23.70 13.38 21.63
N ALA A 305 -24.13 14.52 22.17
CA ALA A 305 -25.53 14.80 22.40
C ALA A 305 -26.17 15.44 21.15
N VAL A 306 -27.45 15.23 20.96
CA VAL A 306 -28.28 16.03 20.05
C VAL A 306 -29.17 16.92 20.95
N ALA A 307 -28.84 18.21 21.00
CA ALA A 307 -29.54 19.17 21.81
C ALA A 307 -30.77 19.75 21.09
N GLU A 308 -31.77 20.15 21.82
CA GLU A 308 -32.92 20.90 21.33
C GLU A 308 -32.75 22.38 21.64
N ALA A 309 -32.89 23.22 20.62
CA ALA A 309 -32.90 24.66 20.81
C ALA A 309 -34.34 25.14 21.13
N GLN A 310 -34.55 25.65 22.31
CA GLN A 310 -35.83 26.23 22.70
C GLN A 310 -35.74 27.77 22.72
N ALA A 311 -36.66 28.43 22.06
CA ALA A 311 -36.80 29.87 22.15
C ALA A 311 -37.50 30.22 23.48
N VAL A 312 -36.81 30.92 24.37
CA VAL A 312 -37.42 31.47 25.60
C VAL A 312 -37.86 32.88 25.29
N ILE A 313 -39.17 33.12 25.37
CA ILE A 313 -39.73 34.47 25.32
C ILE A 313 -39.51 35.09 26.71
N VAL A 314 -38.59 36.04 26.79
CA VAL A 314 -38.44 36.88 27.99
C VAL A 314 -39.43 38.03 27.87
N LYS A 315 -40.38 38.08 28.82
CA LYS A 315 -41.34 39.21 28.90
C LYS A 315 -40.68 40.37 29.65
#